data_45bca0ae753889be02a4e7fe9e51054f
#
_entry.id   45bca0ae753889be02a4e7fe9e51054f
#
_cell.length_a   1.000
_cell.length_b   1.000
_cell.length_c   1.000
_cell.angle_alpha   90.00
_cell.angle_beta   90.00
_cell.angle_gamma   90.00
#
_symmetry.space_group_name_H-M   'P 1'
#
loop_
_entity.id
_entity.type
_entity.pdbx_description
1 polymer ?
#
loop_
_entity_poly.entity_id
_entity_poly.type
_entity_poly.pdbx_seq_one_letter_code
_entity_poly.pdbx_strand_id
1 'polypeptide(L)'
;MSDPVHDLQSPSEWVRRFAPLIVAGGRVVDVACGRGRHARYLRDCGLRVVAVDRDTQALESLRGQDGIEAVVADLESGPWPFPPGTFDAVVVTNYLWRPLWPHLVAALREGGVLIYETFALGNENFGRPANPDFLLRRNELLDWVVPRLQLVAFEQGLVSRPKPAVIQRVCALRERPGWVALDPA
;
A
#
# COMPACT_ATOMS: atom_id res chain seq x y z
N MET A 1 7.01 15.65 22.31
CA MET A 1 7.14 16.03 20.87
C MET A 1 7.98 14.94 20.23
N SER A 2 7.39 14.05 19.43
CA SER A 2 8.09 12.97 18.74
C SER A 2 8.94 13.56 17.60
N ASP A 3 10.14 13.03 17.45
CA ASP A 3 11.11 13.43 16.42
C ASP A 3 10.52 13.13 15.02
N PRO A 4 10.48 14.11 14.10
CA PRO A 4 9.90 13.93 12.76
C PRO A 4 10.62 12.86 11.92
N VAL A 5 11.86 12.50 12.23
CA VAL A 5 12.59 11.41 11.57
C VAL A 5 12.06 10.03 12.01
N HIS A 6 11.64 9.91 13.25
CA HIS A 6 11.06 8.67 13.79
C HIS A 6 9.69 8.38 13.16
N ASP A 7 8.93 9.40 12.83
CA ASP A 7 7.58 9.31 12.27
C ASP A 7 7.60 8.80 10.80
N LEU A 8 8.69 9.08 10.05
CA LEU A 8 8.87 8.55 8.68
C LEU A 8 9.29 7.07 8.64
N GLN A 9 9.76 6.51 9.75
CA GLN A 9 10.10 5.08 9.87
C GLN A 9 8.91 4.24 10.37
N SER A 10 7.90 4.89 10.94
CA SER A 10 6.68 4.22 11.40
C SER A 10 5.79 3.84 10.22
N PRO A 11 5.06 2.71 10.30
CA PRO A 11 4.06 2.37 9.29
C PRO A 11 2.95 3.43 9.27
N SER A 12 2.36 3.62 8.08
CA SER A 12 1.20 4.51 7.92
C SER A 12 0.06 4.10 8.85
N GLU A 13 -0.60 5.09 9.46
CA GLU A 13 -1.82 4.87 10.26
C GLU A 13 -2.94 4.21 9.44
N TRP A 14 -2.98 4.47 8.13
CA TRP A 14 -3.93 3.81 7.23
C TRP A 14 -3.64 2.32 7.11
N VAL A 15 -2.39 1.94 6.93
CA VAL A 15 -1.98 0.53 6.92
C VAL A 15 -2.27 -0.12 8.27
N ARG A 16 -1.94 0.54 9.38
CA ARG A 16 -2.23 0.03 10.73
C ARG A 16 -3.72 -0.19 10.97
N ARG A 17 -4.55 0.73 10.52
CA ARG A 17 -6.01 0.67 10.68
C ARG A 17 -6.62 -0.55 9.97
N PHE A 18 -6.13 -0.86 8.76
CA PHE A 18 -6.76 -1.87 7.91
C PHE A 18 -5.99 -3.19 7.82
N ALA A 19 -4.77 -3.29 8.34
CA ALA A 19 -4.06 -4.56 8.43
C ALA A 19 -4.84 -5.68 9.17
N PRO A 20 -5.64 -5.40 10.21
CA PRO A 20 -6.48 -6.43 10.85
C PRO A 20 -7.54 -7.07 9.95
N LEU A 21 -7.87 -6.49 8.79
CA LEU A 21 -8.79 -7.12 7.82
C LEU A 21 -8.14 -8.24 7.02
N ILE A 22 -6.80 -8.32 7.03
CA ILE A 22 -6.05 -9.35 6.33
C ILE A 22 -6.17 -10.66 7.13
N VAL A 23 -6.45 -11.75 6.42
CA VAL A 23 -6.55 -13.06 7.06
C VAL A 23 -5.26 -13.42 7.82
N ALA A 24 -5.39 -13.98 9.01
CA ALA A 24 -4.23 -14.36 9.84
C ALA A 24 -3.28 -15.31 9.09
N GLY A 25 -1.97 -15.03 9.15
CA GLY A 25 -0.96 -15.77 8.39
C GLY A 25 -1.00 -15.56 6.88
N GLY A 26 -1.81 -14.61 6.40
CA GLY A 26 -1.98 -14.28 4.98
C GLY A 26 -0.68 -13.84 4.30
N ARG A 27 -0.62 -14.00 2.97
CA ARG A 27 0.49 -13.55 2.14
C ARG A 27 0.20 -12.16 1.61
N VAL A 28 1.08 -11.20 1.89
CA VAL A 28 0.93 -9.78 1.54
C VAL A 28 2.05 -9.35 0.62
N VAL A 29 1.77 -8.50 -0.38
CA VAL A 29 2.80 -7.78 -1.11
C VAL A 29 2.83 -6.31 -0.67
N ASP A 30 4.01 -5.83 -0.27
CA ASP A 30 4.33 -4.42 -0.03
C ASP A 30 5.01 -3.87 -1.29
N VAL A 31 4.28 -3.07 -2.05
CA VAL A 31 4.64 -2.59 -3.40
C VAL A 31 5.43 -1.30 -3.32
N ALA A 32 6.59 -1.24 -3.99
CA ALA A 32 7.54 -0.14 -3.89
C ALA A 32 7.88 0.13 -2.41
N CYS A 33 8.26 -0.93 -1.72
CA CYS A 33 8.36 -1.00 -0.26
C CYS A 33 9.48 -0.13 0.33
N GLY A 34 10.41 0.37 -0.50
CA GLY A 34 11.58 1.10 -0.06
C GLY A 34 12.38 0.29 0.98
N ARG A 35 12.67 0.90 2.11
CA ARG A 35 13.37 0.23 3.22
C ARG A 35 12.49 -0.69 4.07
N GLY A 36 11.23 -0.95 3.66
CA GLY A 36 10.36 -1.96 4.23
C GLY A 36 9.75 -1.64 5.59
N ARG A 37 9.40 -0.38 5.86
CA ARG A 37 8.72 -0.01 7.12
C ARG A 37 7.39 -0.73 7.30
N HIS A 38 6.61 -0.87 6.21
CA HIS A 38 5.35 -1.59 6.23
C HIS A 38 5.57 -3.11 6.19
N ALA A 39 6.56 -3.58 5.43
CA ALA A 39 6.91 -4.99 5.39
C ALA A 39 7.22 -5.54 6.79
N ARG A 40 8.05 -4.82 7.58
CA ARG A 40 8.34 -5.23 8.97
C ARG A 40 7.10 -5.22 9.84
N TYR A 41 6.31 -4.16 9.78
CA TYR A 41 5.08 -4.06 10.56
C TYR A 41 4.10 -5.20 10.25
N LEU A 42 3.88 -5.49 8.97
CA LEU A 42 2.98 -6.56 8.54
C LEU A 42 3.49 -7.94 8.96
N ARG A 43 4.81 -8.19 8.86
CA ARG A 43 5.44 -9.39 9.39
C ARG A 43 5.23 -9.51 10.91
N ASP A 44 5.38 -8.41 11.66
CA ASP A 44 5.18 -8.39 13.12
C ASP A 44 3.71 -8.61 13.52
N CYS A 45 2.77 -8.35 12.59
CA CYS A 45 1.37 -8.76 12.69
C CYS A 45 1.14 -10.25 12.35
N GLY A 46 2.20 -11.05 12.12
CA GLY A 46 2.09 -12.47 11.82
C GLY A 46 1.80 -12.81 10.35
N LEU A 47 1.99 -11.86 9.43
CA LEU A 47 1.76 -12.04 7.99
C LEU A 47 3.06 -12.46 7.28
N ARG A 48 2.94 -13.15 6.15
CA ARG A 48 4.05 -13.47 5.25
C ARG A 48 4.16 -12.39 4.20
N VAL A 49 5.27 -11.66 4.17
CA VAL A 49 5.40 -10.46 3.36
C VAL A 49 6.35 -10.67 2.19
N VAL A 50 5.90 -10.29 1.00
CA VAL A 50 6.74 -10.09 -0.18
C VAL A 50 6.97 -8.59 -0.31
N ALA A 51 8.20 -8.15 -0.11
CA ALA A 51 8.60 -6.74 -0.21
C ALA A 51 9.26 -6.53 -1.57
N VAL A 52 8.59 -5.78 -2.46
CA VAL A 52 9.08 -5.56 -3.82
C VAL A 52 9.49 -4.11 -4.04
N ASP A 53 10.70 -3.90 -4.55
CA ASP A 53 11.22 -2.59 -4.95
C ASP A 53 12.28 -2.75 -6.04
N ARG A 54 12.57 -1.68 -6.79
CA ARG A 54 13.68 -1.63 -7.74
C ARG A 54 15.03 -1.29 -7.07
N ASP A 55 14.97 -0.65 -5.90
CA ASP A 55 16.18 -0.25 -5.16
C ASP A 55 16.75 -1.43 -4.36
N THR A 56 17.77 -2.06 -4.92
CA THR A 56 18.48 -3.18 -4.29
C THR A 56 19.08 -2.81 -2.94
N GLN A 57 19.57 -1.57 -2.79
CA GLN A 57 20.18 -1.10 -1.53
C GLN A 57 19.12 -0.93 -0.45
N ALA A 58 17.93 -0.43 -0.80
CA ALA A 58 16.82 -0.34 0.13
C ALA A 58 16.38 -1.72 0.65
N LEU A 59 16.35 -2.73 -0.25
CA LEU A 59 15.97 -4.10 0.10
C LEU A 59 17.02 -4.85 0.91
N GLU A 60 18.27 -4.42 0.91
CA GLU A 60 19.35 -5.14 1.61
C GLU A 60 19.04 -5.35 3.10
N SER A 61 18.41 -4.36 3.72
CA SER A 61 18.00 -4.41 5.13
C SER A 61 16.86 -5.40 5.42
N LEU A 62 16.22 -5.94 4.39
CA LEU A 62 15.12 -6.92 4.50
C LEU A 62 15.56 -8.35 4.19
N ARG A 63 16.70 -8.51 3.52
CA ARG A 63 17.23 -9.83 3.16
C ARG A 63 17.54 -10.66 4.40
N GLY A 64 17.14 -11.92 4.35
CA GLY A 64 17.35 -12.86 5.47
C GLY A 64 16.50 -12.62 6.71
N GLN A 65 15.58 -11.64 6.69
CA GLN A 65 14.59 -11.48 7.75
C GLN A 65 13.51 -12.57 7.62
N ASP A 66 13.30 -13.33 8.66
CA ASP A 66 12.24 -14.34 8.70
C ASP A 66 10.87 -13.70 8.46
N GLY A 67 10.04 -14.36 7.64
CA GLY A 67 8.71 -13.86 7.27
C GLY A 67 8.69 -12.77 6.19
N ILE A 68 9.87 -12.33 5.67
CA ILE A 68 9.95 -11.33 4.58
C ILE A 68 10.73 -11.90 3.39
N GLU A 69 10.10 -11.96 2.23
CA GLU A 69 10.71 -12.25 0.94
C GLU A 69 11.02 -10.93 0.22
N ALA A 70 12.31 -10.59 0.05
CA ALA A 70 12.72 -9.37 -0.67
C ALA A 70 12.88 -9.68 -2.17
N VAL A 71 12.11 -8.97 -3.01
CA VAL A 71 12.08 -9.14 -4.47
C VAL A 71 12.55 -7.86 -5.14
N VAL A 72 13.60 -7.96 -5.95
CA VAL A 72 14.06 -6.84 -6.79
C VAL A 72 13.30 -6.86 -8.10
N ALA A 73 12.50 -5.83 -8.36
CA ALA A 73 11.80 -5.67 -9.63
C ALA A 73 11.54 -4.20 -9.96
N ASP A 74 11.76 -3.80 -11.21
CA ASP A 74 11.31 -2.51 -11.72
C ASP A 74 9.88 -2.66 -12.23
N LEU A 75 8.94 -2.14 -11.45
CA LEU A 75 7.50 -2.24 -11.73
C LEU A 75 7.02 -1.23 -12.79
N GLU A 76 7.87 -0.29 -13.21
CA GLU A 76 7.55 0.73 -14.21
C GLU A 76 7.99 0.32 -15.61
N SER A 77 9.12 -0.37 -15.75
CA SER A 77 9.68 -0.79 -17.05
C SER A 77 9.71 -2.30 -17.25
N GLY A 78 9.63 -3.08 -16.18
CA GLY A 78 9.60 -4.54 -16.19
C GLY A 78 8.20 -5.13 -16.12
N PRO A 79 8.07 -6.46 -16.32
CA PRO A 79 6.82 -7.15 -16.14
C PRO A 79 6.44 -7.21 -14.64
N TRP A 80 5.14 -7.25 -14.35
CA TRP A 80 4.66 -7.60 -13.01
C TRP A 80 5.08 -9.03 -12.65
N PRO A 81 5.83 -9.24 -11.53
CA PRO A 81 6.50 -10.51 -11.29
C PRO A 81 5.63 -11.60 -10.64
N PHE A 82 4.36 -11.31 -10.34
CA PHE A 82 3.53 -12.24 -9.59
C PHE A 82 2.31 -12.72 -10.36
N PRO A 83 1.93 -14.01 -10.26
CA PRO A 83 0.71 -14.54 -10.84
C PRO A 83 -0.56 -13.88 -10.25
N PRO A 84 -1.68 -13.89 -10.99
CA PRO A 84 -2.98 -13.51 -10.45
C PRO A 84 -3.36 -14.36 -9.22
N GLY A 85 -4.13 -13.78 -8.29
CA GLY A 85 -4.64 -14.49 -7.11
C GLY A 85 -3.56 -14.97 -6.15
N THR A 86 -2.40 -14.31 -6.10
CA THR A 86 -1.28 -14.72 -5.27
C THR A 86 -1.38 -14.23 -3.82
N PHE A 87 -1.99 -13.06 -3.59
CA PHE A 87 -1.91 -12.37 -2.32
C PHE A 87 -3.25 -12.22 -1.62
N ASP A 88 -3.22 -12.38 -0.30
CA ASP A 88 -4.33 -12.08 0.60
C ASP A 88 -4.44 -10.56 0.86
N ALA A 89 -3.35 -9.81 0.63
CA ALA A 89 -3.42 -8.36 0.58
C ALA A 89 -2.36 -7.75 -0.36
N VAL A 90 -2.69 -6.58 -0.89
CA VAL A 90 -1.79 -5.70 -1.63
C VAL A 90 -1.72 -4.38 -0.89
N VAL A 91 -0.52 -3.97 -0.50
CA VAL A 91 -0.25 -2.69 0.19
C VAL A 91 0.59 -1.81 -0.71
N VAL A 92 0.14 -0.57 -0.93
CA VAL A 92 0.84 0.44 -1.73
C VAL A 92 0.85 1.75 -0.96
N THR A 93 2.03 2.30 -0.70
CA THR A 93 2.15 3.58 -0.01
C THR A 93 3.17 4.50 -0.68
N ASN A 94 2.80 5.78 -0.83
CA ASN A 94 3.67 6.81 -1.42
C ASN A 94 4.20 6.47 -2.82
N TYR A 95 3.49 5.68 -3.57
CA TYR A 95 3.85 5.23 -4.92
C TYR A 95 2.65 5.33 -5.86
N LEU A 96 2.88 5.81 -7.07
CA LEU A 96 1.87 5.91 -8.11
C LEU A 96 2.47 5.56 -9.47
N TRP A 97 2.04 4.45 -10.03
CA TRP A 97 2.26 4.05 -11.40
C TRP A 97 0.97 3.50 -11.98
N ARG A 98 0.25 4.32 -12.76
CA ARG A 98 -1.11 4.01 -13.24
C ARG A 98 -1.24 2.72 -14.02
N PRO A 99 -0.28 2.35 -14.90
CA PRO A 99 -0.34 1.07 -15.62
C PRO A 99 -0.31 -0.17 -14.72
N LEU A 100 0.13 -0.03 -13.46
CA LEU A 100 0.21 -1.14 -12.52
C LEU A 100 -1.17 -1.54 -11.95
N TRP A 101 -2.16 -0.66 -12.00
CA TRP A 101 -3.46 -0.87 -11.38
C TRP A 101 -4.13 -2.21 -11.71
N PRO A 102 -4.26 -2.64 -12.98
CA PRO A 102 -4.86 -3.93 -13.30
C PRO A 102 -4.13 -5.11 -12.67
N HIS A 103 -2.82 -5.04 -12.55
CA HIS A 103 -1.98 -6.07 -11.95
C HIS A 103 -2.18 -6.15 -10.44
N LEU A 104 -2.32 -5.01 -9.76
CA LEU A 104 -2.60 -4.96 -8.32
C LEU A 104 -3.93 -5.64 -7.99
N VAL A 105 -4.98 -5.34 -8.77
CA VAL A 105 -6.30 -5.98 -8.60
C VAL A 105 -6.23 -7.47 -8.92
N ALA A 106 -5.58 -7.85 -10.02
CA ALA A 106 -5.45 -9.24 -10.42
C ALA A 106 -4.66 -10.08 -9.39
N ALA A 107 -3.67 -9.48 -8.73
CA ALA A 107 -2.82 -10.15 -7.75
C ALA A 107 -3.55 -10.54 -6.46
N LEU A 108 -4.65 -9.86 -6.12
CA LEU A 108 -5.47 -10.19 -4.96
C LEU A 108 -6.19 -11.53 -5.17
N ARG A 109 -6.27 -12.33 -4.12
CA ARG A 109 -7.18 -13.46 -4.02
C ARG A 109 -8.62 -12.97 -3.82
N GLU A 110 -9.56 -13.86 -4.01
CA GLU A 110 -10.94 -13.66 -3.58
C GLU A 110 -10.97 -13.36 -2.06
N GLY A 111 -11.69 -12.32 -1.65
CA GLY A 111 -11.65 -11.82 -0.27
C GLY A 111 -10.38 -11.03 0.11
N GLY A 112 -9.43 -10.89 -0.79
CA GLY A 112 -8.17 -10.18 -0.54
C GLY A 112 -8.35 -8.68 -0.35
N VAL A 113 -7.47 -8.07 0.43
CA VAL A 113 -7.52 -6.67 0.89
C VAL A 113 -6.57 -5.79 0.09
N LEU A 114 -7.07 -4.70 -0.50
CA LEU A 114 -6.25 -3.61 -1.03
C LEU A 114 -6.15 -2.49 0.02
N ILE A 115 -4.93 -2.11 0.36
CA ILE A 115 -4.63 -0.92 1.17
C ILE A 115 -3.74 0.00 0.35
N TYR A 116 -4.28 1.13 -0.11
CA TYR A 116 -3.54 2.05 -0.98
C TYR A 116 -3.62 3.47 -0.40
N GLU A 117 -2.46 4.12 -0.27
CA GLU A 117 -2.33 5.51 0.16
C GLU A 117 -1.22 6.19 -0.63
N THR A 118 -1.51 7.31 -1.31
CA THR A 118 -0.48 8.10 -1.99
C THR A 118 -0.89 9.56 -2.16
N PHE A 119 0.03 10.34 -2.71
CA PHE A 119 -0.12 11.78 -2.87
C PHE A 119 -1.11 12.15 -3.98
N ALA A 120 -1.79 13.29 -3.81
CA ALA A 120 -2.74 13.83 -4.76
C ALA A 120 -2.39 15.27 -5.16
N LEU A 121 -3.02 15.78 -6.22
CA LEU A 121 -2.87 17.15 -6.69
C LEU A 121 -3.12 18.14 -5.56
N GLY A 122 -2.26 19.13 -5.43
CA GLY A 122 -2.15 20.05 -4.30
C GLY A 122 -0.96 19.72 -3.39
N ASN A 123 -0.39 18.50 -3.46
CA ASN A 123 0.78 18.14 -2.66
C ASN A 123 2.04 18.91 -3.06
N GLU A 124 2.13 19.37 -4.31
CA GLU A 124 3.23 20.22 -4.80
C GLU A 124 3.44 21.48 -3.98
N ASN A 125 2.42 21.94 -3.25
CA ASN A 125 2.51 23.08 -2.34
C ASN A 125 3.17 22.73 -0.98
N PHE A 126 3.33 21.43 -0.68
CA PHE A 126 3.87 20.94 0.58
C PHE A 126 5.20 20.19 0.42
N GLY A 127 5.62 19.91 -0.82
CA GLY A 127 6.88 19.25 -1.09
C GLY A 127 6.83 18.23 -2.23
N ARG A 128 7.63 17.18 -2.10
CA ARG A 128 7.70 16.12 -3.12
C ARG A 128 6.78 14.95 -2.77
N PRO A 129 6.22 14.24 -3.78
CA PRO A 129 6.33 14.53 -5.21
C PRO A 129 5.59 15.81 -5.61
N ALA A 130 6.13 16.53 -6.59
CA ALA A 130 5.54 17.74 -7.17
C ALA A 130 5.19 17.56 -8.66
N ASN A 131 5.70 16.50 -9.32
CA ASN A 131 5.33 16.19 -10.69
C ASN A 131 3.88 15.65 -10.73
N PRO A 132 2.99 16.27 -11.53
CA PRO A 132 1.58 15.84 -11.64
C PRO A 132 1.39 14.37 -12.03
N ASP A 133 2.35 13.77 -12.76
CA ASP A 133 2.28 12.35 -13.15
C ASP A 133 2.30 11.40 -11.94
N PHE A 134 2.89 11.85 -10.83
CA PHE A 134 2.96 11.12 -9.56
C PHE A 134 1.93 11.61 -8.53
N LEU A 135 0.96 12.40 -8.96
CA LEU A 135 -0.12 12.91 -8.11
C LEU A 135 -1.47 12.42 -8.63
N LEU A 136 -2.28 11.88 -7.74
CA LEU A 136 -3.65 11.46 -8.05
C LEU A 136 -4.53 12.67 -8.33
N ARG A 137 -5.37 12.57 -9.34
CA ARG A 137 -6.46 13.53 -9.57
C ARG A 137 -7.54 13.32 -8.51
N ARG A 138 -8.40 14.32 -8.33
CA ARG A 138 -9.53 14.21 -7.38
C ARG A 138 -10.34 12.94 -7.66
N ASN A 139 -10.61 12.16 -6.62
CA ASN A 139 -11.38 10.90 -6.65
C ASN A 139 -10.74 9.76 -7.46
N GLU A 140 -9.52 9.89 -7.98
CA GLU A 140 -8.96 8.90 -8.91
C GLU A 140 -8.88 7.49 -8.33
N LEU A 141 -8.49 7.34 -7.05
CA LEU A 141 -8.50 6.00 -6.40
C LEU A 141 -9.93 5.47 -6.26
N LEU A 142 -10.90 6.32 -5.99
CA LEU A 142 -12.30 5.90 -5.89
C LEU A 142 -12.82 5.41 -7.24
N ASP A 143 -12.52 6.14 -8.33
CA ASP A 143 -12.90 5.77 -9.69
C ASP A 143 -12.29 4.43 -10.14
N TRP A 144 -11.09 4.11 -9.64
CA TRP A 144 -10.43 2.83 -9.93
C TRP A 144 -11.05 1.66 -9.16
N VAL A 145 -11.38 1.88 -7.90
CA VAL A 145 -11.81 0.83 -6.96
C VAL A 145 -13.25 0.41 -7.18
N VAL A 146 -14.17 1.37 -7.23
CA VAL A 146 -15.63 1.09 -7.20
C VAL A 146 -16.11 0.13 -8.30
N PRO A 147 -15.58 0.17 -9.54
CA PRO A 147 -16.04 -0.77 -10.57
C PRO A 147 -15.55 -2.22 -10.39
N ARG A 148 -14.60 -2.49 -9.48
CA ARG A 148 -13.88 -3.78 -9.42
C ARG A 148 -13.74 -4.39 -8.05
N LEU A 149 -13.83 -3.58 -7.01
CA LEU A 149 -13.61 -3.98 -5.62
C LEU A 149 -14.73 -3.44 -4.74
N GLN A 150 -15.01 -4.12 -3.65
CA GLN A 150 -15.90 -3.63 -2.61
C GLN A 150 -15.17 -2.56 -1.79
N LEU A 151 -15.62 -1.31 -1.87
CA LEU A 151 -15.06 -0.21 -1.08
C LEU A 151 -15.37 -0.42 0.41
N VAL A 152 -14.34 -0.35 1.24
CA VAL A 152 -14.45 -0.37 2.71
C VAL A 152 -14.33 1.04 3.27
N ALA A 153 -13.31 1.79 2.83
CA ALA A 153 -13.09 3.17 3.26
C ALA A 153 -12.34 3.96 2.20
N PHE A 154 -12.62 5.24 2.12
CA PHE A 154 -11.93 6.20 1.25
C PHE A 154 -11.79 7.53 1.96
N GLU A 155 -10.61 8.12 1.88
CA GLU A 155 -10.34 9.47 2.36
C GLU A 155 -9.49 10.22 1.34
N GLN A 156 -9.76 11.53 1.17
CA GLN A 156 -8.91 12.43 0.41
C GLN A 156 -8.87 13.79 1.06
N GLY A 157 -7.71 14.44 0.99
CA GLY A 157 -7.55 15.79 1.50
C GLY A 157 -6.18 16.06 2.09
N LEU A 158 -6.11 17.18 2.81
CA LEU A 158 -4.90 17.63 3.50
C LEU A 158 -4.74 16.88 4.83
N VAL A 159 -3.58 16.29 5.02
CA VAL A 159 -3.15 15.75 6.31
C VAL A 159 -2.02 16.58 6.89
N SER A 160 -1.91 16.64 8.22
CA SER A 160 -0.85 17.38 8.91
C SER A 160 0.29 16.48 9.40
N ARG A 161 0.05 15.18 9.50
CA ARG A 161 1.02 14.19 10.02
C ARG A 161 1.25 13.07 9.02
N PRO A 162 2.47 12.50 9.00
CA PRO A 162 3.71 12.88 9.73
C PRO A 162 4.27 14.24 9.29
N LYS A 163 3.89 14.72 8.11
CA LYS A 163 4.14 16.07 7.56
C LYS A 163 2.94 16.51 6.74
N PRO A 164 2.75 17.83 6.54
CA PRO A 164 1.68 18.31 5.67
C PRO A 164 1.78 17.69 4.27
N ALA A 165 0.66 17.16 3.77
CA ALA A 165 0.56 16.56 2.46
C ALA A 165 -0.90 16.49 1.99
N VAL A 166 -1.12 16.53 0.67
CA VAL A 166 -2.42 16.20 0.09
C VAL A 166 -2.37 14.75 -0.40
N ILE A 167 -3.31 13.95 0.07
CA ILE A 167 -3.33 12.49 -0.18
C ILE A 167 -4.71 12.02 -0.63
N GLN A 168 -4.72 10.85 -1.26
CA GLN A 168 -5.87 9.95 -1.30
C GLN A 168 -5.48 8.60 -0.73
N ARG A 169 -6.44 7.95 -0.07
CA ARG A 169 -6.26 6.63 0.49
C ARG A 169 -7.54 5.81 0.44
N VAL A 170 -7.39 4.53 0.18
CA VAL A 170 -8.49 3.60 0.04
C VAL A 170 -8.16 2.28 0.71
N CYS A 171 -9.18 1.67 1.32
CA CYS A 171 -9.22 0.26 1.66
C CYS A 171 -10.39 -0.39 0.92
N ALA A 172 -10.14 -1.50 0.25
CA ALA A 172 -11.14 -2.22 -0.52
C ALA A 172 -10.90 -3.73 -0.50
N LEU A 173 -11.92 -4.51 -0.82
CA LEU A 173 -11.87 -5.97 -0.85
C LEU A 173 -12.20 -6.50 -2.24
N ARG A 174 -11.51 -7.55 -2.65
CA ARG A 174 -11.87 -8.29 -3.85
C ARG A 174 -12.93 -9.34 -3.50
N GLU A 175 -14.11 -9.19 -4.14
CA GLU A 175 -15.20 -10.20 -4.11
C GLU A 175 -15.38 -10.92 -2.76
N ARG A 176 -15.91 -10.22 -1.78
CA ARG A 176 -16.23 -10.81 -0.47
C ARG A 176 -17.73 -10.72 -0.20
N PRO A 177 -18.41 -11.84 0.03
CA PRO A 177 -19.81 -11.79 0.44
C PRO A 177 -19.95 -11.19 1.85
N GLY A 178 -20.98 -10.34 2.03
CA GLY A 178 -21.32 -9.75 3.31
C GLY A 178 -20.57 -8.44 3.62
N TRP A 179 -20.77 -7.96 4.84
CA TRP A 179 -20.19 -6.71 5.34
C TRP A 179 -18.94 -6.97 6.19
N VAL A 180 -18.04 -6.01 6.17
CA VAL A 180 -16.81 -6.02 6.98
C VAL A 180 -17.11 -5.28 8.29
N ALA A 181 -16.69 -5.84 9.43
CA ALA A 181 -16.64 -5.11 10.68
C ALA A 181 -15.57 -4.01 10.59
N LEU A 182 -15.99 -2.77 10.85
CA LEU A 182 -15.08 -1.61 10.81
C LEU A 182 -14.42 -1.34 12.17
N ASP A 183 -15.03 -1.85 13.24
CA ASP A 183 -14.51 -1.76 14.60
C ASP A 183 -13.71 -3.03 14.89
N PRO A 184 -12.37 -2.94 15.10
CA PRO A 184 -11.61 -4.09 15.57
C PRO A 184 -12.09 -4.51 16.95
N ALA A 185 -12.23 -5.82 17.14
CA ALA A 185 -12.54 -6.40 18.45
C ALA A 185 -11.46 -6.11 19.48
#